data_ef114b0a0b689eefca9555dc70af61da
#
_entry.id   ef114b0a0b689eefca9555dc70af61da
#
_cell.length_a   1.000
_cell.length_b   1.000
_cell.length_c   1.000
_cell.angle_alpha   90.00
_cell.angle_beta   90.00
_cell.angle_gamma   90.00
#
_symmetry.space_group_name_H-M   'P 1'
#
loop_
_entity.id
_entity.type
_entity.pdbx_description
1 polymer ?
#
loop_
_entity_poly.entity_id
_entity_poly.type
_entity_poly.pdbx_seq_one_letter_code
_entity_poly.pdbx_strand_id
1 'polypeptide(L)'
;MLKGINPLLGPDLLAVLRAMGHGDEIAIVDANYPAKAHTERCLRADGHSATVMLEALLSVLPLDRLVAAAAFRPAPPDAAGHKVHREFDAIVAGYEPGLHVVPLLGDAFYERVKSAYAIIATGERRLYGNIILRKGVIHEDVEPMLERSQRATQSNDIGKIAV
;
A
#
# COMPACT_ATOMS: atom_id res chain seq x y z
N MET A 1 15.43 1.71 -15.11
CA MET A 1 15.06 1.93 -13.69
C MET A 1 15.07 3.42 -13.38
N LEU A 2 14.21 3.88 -12.48
CA LEU A 2 14.18 5.27 -12.02
C LEU A 2 14.84 5.37 -10.64
N LYS A 3 15.55 6.47 -10.38
CA LYS A 3 16.14 6.71 -9.05
C LYS A 3 15.00 6.95 -8.02
N GLY A 4 15.12 6.36 -6.83
CA GLY A 4 14.14 6.53 -5.75
C GLY A 4 12.81 5.79 -5.94
N ILE A 5 12.62 5.07 -7.04
CA ILE A 5 11.41 4.28 -7.30
C ILE A 5 11.71 2.80 -7.08
N ASN A 6 10.87 2.14 -6.26
CA ASN A 6 10.97 0.70 -6.03
C ASN A 6 10.86 -0.05 -7.37
N PRO A 7 11.78 -0.99 -7.72
CA PRO A 7 11.76 -1.72 -8.98
C PRO A 7 10.47 -2.51 -9.26
N LEU A 8 9.69 -2.82 -8.24
CA LEU A 8 8.40 -3.49 -8.38
C LEU A 8 7.30 -2.59 -8.95
N LEU A 9 7.51 -1.28 -8.89
CA LEU A 9 6.60 -0.29 -9.49
C LEU A 9 6.89 -0.18 -10.99
N GLY A 10 6.39 -1.15 -11.76
CA GLY A 10 6.50 -1.17 -13.22
C GLY A 10 5.71 -0.03 -13.89
N PRO A 11 5.90 0.18 -15.20
CA PRO A 11 5.28 1.30 -15.93
C PRO A 11 3.77 1.35 -15.79
N ASP A 12 3.08 0.22 -15.96
CA ASP A 12 1.62 0.15 -15.88
C ASP A 12 1.12 0.49 -14.48
N LEU A 13 1.80 0.00 -13.43
CA LEU A 13 1.44 0.30 -12.05
C LEU A 13 1.67 1.77 -11.74
N LEU A 14 2.79 2.36 -12.15
CA LEU A 14 3.06 3.78 -11.98
C LEU A 14 2.03 4.66 -12.72
N ALA A 15 1.63 4.26 -13.94
CA ALA A 15 0.60 4.95 -14.70
C ALA A 15 -0.76 4.91 -13.97
N VAL A 16 -1.15 3.77 -13.42
CA VAL A 16 -2.36 3.61 -12.60
C VAL A 16 -2.30 4.50 -11.36
N LEU A 17 -1.23 4.42 -10.58
CA LEU A 17 -1.06 5.21 -9.35
C LEU A 17 -1.09 6.73 -9.63
N ARG A 18 -0.50 7.15 -10.77
CA ARG A 18 -0.51 8.56 -11.18
C ARG A 18 -1.88 9.03 -11.65
N ALA A 19 -2.66 8.14 -12.30
CA ALA A 19 -4.00 8.45 -12.79
C ALA A 19 -5.06 8.48 -11.67
N MET A 20 -4.85 7.75 -10.58
CA MET A 20 -5.75 7.77 -9.42
C MET A 20 -5.82 9.19 -8.83
N GLY A 21 -7.04 9.61 -8.46
CA GLY A 21 -7.31 10.83 -7.71
C GLY A 21 -7.42 10.62 -6.20
N HIS A 22 -7.63 11.70 -5.45
CA HIS A 22 -7.96 11.62 -4.02
C HIS A 22 -9.24 10.81 -3.81
N GLY A 23 -9.18 9.88 -2.88
CA GLY A 23 -10.31 9.02 -2.54
C GLY A 23 -10.45 7.76 -3.39
N ASP A 24 -9.74 7.65 -4.53
CA ASP A 24 -9.68 6.39 -5.27
C ASP A 24 -8.99 5.30 -4.45
N GLU A 25 -9.42 4.07 -4.67
CA GLU A 25 -8.89 2.91 -3.96
C GLU A 25 -8.16 1.94 -4.90
N ILE A 26 -7.13 1.29 -4.38
CA ILE A 26 -6.41 0.21 -5.06
C ILE A 26 -6.37 -1.01 -4.15
N ALA A 27 -6.69 -2.18 -4.70
CA ALA A 27 -6.66 -3.43 -3.96
C ALA A 27 -5.41 -4.24 -4.32
N ILE A 28 -4.75 -4.80 -3.32
CA ILE A 28 -3.72 -5.84 -3.45
C ILE A 28 -4.36 -7.13 -3.00
N VAL A 29 -4.40 -8.14 -3.87
CA VAL A 29 -5.13 -9.37 -3.60
C VAL A 29 -4.24 -10.61 -3.72
N ASP A 30 -4.62 -11.66 -2.98
CA ASP A 30 -3.92 -12.95 -2.97
C ASP A 30 -4.09 -13.73 -4.29
N ALA A 31 -3.34 -14.83 -4.42
CA ALA A 31 -3.29 -15.63 -5.64
C ALA A 31 -4.62 -16.35 -5.99
N ASN A 32 -5.53 -16.47 -5.02
CA ASN A 32 -6.83 -17.14 -5.20
C ASN A 32 -7.96 -16.17 -5.54
N TYR A 33 -7.71 -14.85 -5.42
CA TYR A 33 -8.72 -13.84 -5.66
C TYR A 33 -9.07 -13.75 -7.16
N PRO A 34 -10.36 -13.71 -7.55
CA PRO A 34 -10.78 -13.61 -8.95
C PRO A 34 -10.62 -12.19 -9.52
N ALA A 35 -9.38 -11.67 -9.49
CA ALA A 35 -9.08 -10.27 -9.78
C ALA A 35 -9.56 -9.82 -11.17
N LYS A 36 -9.30 -10.61 -12.22
CA LYS A 36 -9.68 -10.25 -13.60
C LYS A 36 -11.19 -10.24 -13.81
N ALA A 37 -11.95 -11.03 -13.05
CA ALA A 37 -13.41 -11.02 -13.12
C ALA A 37 -14.02 -9.77 -12.45
N HIS A 38 -13.27 -9.11 -11.55
CA HIS A 38 -13.76 -8.00 -10.75
C HIS A 38 -13.30 -6.63 -11.25
N THR A 39 -12.33 -6.57 -12.17
CA THR A 39 -11.88 -5.29 -12.75
C THR A 39 -11.25 -5.47 -14.13
N GLU A 40 -11.42 -4.48 -15.00
CA GLU A 40 -10.66 -4.36 -16.24
C GLU A 40 -9.22 -3.89 -15.99
N ARG A 41 -8.98 -3.10 -14.93
CA ARG A 41 -7.65 -2.61 -14.53
C ARG A 41 -6.97 -3.57 -13.57
N CYS A 42 -6.71 -4.79 -14.04
CA CYS A 42 -6.01 -5.83 -13.29
C CYS A 42 -4.52 -5.83 -13.64
N LEU A 43 -3.68 -5.52 -12.66
CA LEU A 43 -2.22 -5.57 -12.76
C LEU A 43 -1.72 -6.88 -12.16
N ARG A 44 -0.70 -7.50 -12.78
CA ARG A 44 -0.14 -8.79 -12.33
C ARG A 44 1.20 -8.59 -11.62
N ALA A 45 1.30 -9.20 -10.43
CA ALA A 45 2.51 -9.24 -9.61
C ALA A 45 2.74 -10.66 -9.04
N ASP A 46 2.55 -11.69 -9.86
CA ASP A 46 2.52 -13.11 -9.48
C ASP A 46 3.78 -13.61 -8.74
N GLY A 47 4.92 -13.00 -9.01
CA GLY A 47 6.19 -13.36 -8.36
C GLY A 47 6.38 -12.78 -6.95
N HIS A 48 5.42 -12.00 -6.43
CA HIS A 48 5.57 -11.23 -5.21
C HIS A 48 4.42 -11.47 -4.23
N SER A 49 4.72 -11.40 -2.92
CA SER A 49 3.70 -11.45 -1.88
C SER A 49 2.94 -10.12 -1.76
N ALA A 50 1.76 -10.17 -1.15
CA ALA A 50 0.97 -8.96 -0.92
C ALA A 50 1.70 -7.95 -0.01
N THR A 51 2.47 -8.41 0.96
CA THR A 51 3.25 -7.55 1.87
C THR A 51 4.35 -6.79 1.14
N VAL A 52 5.09 -7.46 0.25
CA VAL A 52 6.16 -6.84 -0.56
C VAL A 52 5.57 -5.81 -1.53
N MET A 53 4.42 -6.10 -2.14
CA MET A 53 3.73 -5.12 -2.99
C MET A 53 3.16 -3.95 -2.19
N LEU A 54 2.67 -4.20 -0.97
CA LEU A 54 2.18 -3.15 -0.06
C LEU A 54 3.29 -2.14 0.27
N GLU A 55 4.48 -2.62 0.65
CA GLU A 55 5.64 -1.76 0.92
C GLU A 55 6.03 -0.94 -0.33
N ALA A 56 6.06 -1.59 -1.50
CA ALA A 56 6.37 -0.90 -2.74
C ALA A 56 5.36 0.22 -3.06
N LEU A 57 4.05 -0.03 -2.87
CA LEU A 57 3.01 0.98 -3.09
C LEU A 57 3.14 2.14 -2.10
N LEU A 58 3.27 1.84 -0.81
CA LEU A 58 3.33 2.87 0.23
C LEU A 58 4.57 3.75 0.13
N SER A 59 5.63 3.31 -0.57
CA SER A 59 6.78 4.16 -0.85
C SER A 59 6.47 5.38 -1.75
N VAL A 60 5.32 5.38 -2.45
CA VAL A 60 4.93 6.44 -3.39
C VAL A 60 3.47 6.87 -3.28
N LEU A 61 2.62 6.07 -2.62
CA LEU A 61 1.18 6.31 -2.49
C LEU A 61 0.86 6.89 -1.11
N PRO A 62 0.48 8.17 -0.99
CA PRO A 62 0.01 8.73 0.27
C PRO A 62 -1.36 8.13 0.61
N LEU A 63 -1.59 7.75 1.86
CA LEU A 63 -2.90 7.34 2.32
C LEU A 63 -3.75 8.52 2.78
N ASP A 64 -5.07 8.39 2.64
CA ASP A 64 -6.03 9.43 2.97
C ASP A 64 -6.15 9.64 4.49
N ARG A 65 -5.61 10.74 4.99
CA ARG A 65 -5.66 11.12 6.40
C ARG A 65 -6.88 11.97 6.78
N LEU A 66 -7.72 12.30 5.79
CA LEU A 66 -8.92 13.13 6.00
C LEU A 66 -10.15 12.28 6.37
N VAL A 67 -10.01 10.95 6.35
CA VAL A 67 -11.08 9.99 6.66
C VAL A 67 -10.72 9.14 7.87
N ALA A 68 -11.73 8.52 8.48
CA ALA A 68 -11.54 7.66 9.64
C ALA A 68 -10.69 6.41 9.34
N ALA A 69 -10.67 5.94 8.09
CA ALA A 69 -9.89 4.78 7.67
C ALA A 69 -9.50 4.87 6.19
N ALA A 70 -8.25 4.54 5.87
CA ALA A 70 -7.69 4.56 4.52
C ALA A 70 -7.06 3.22 4.11
N ALA A 71 -7.08 2.22 4.97
CA ALA A 71 -6.63 0.86 4.68
C ALA A 71 -7.63 -0.15 5.23
N PHE A 72 -7.95 -1.19 4.43
CA PHE A 72 -8.97 -2.16 4.77
C PHE A 72 -8.52 -3.57 4.40
N ARG A 73 -8.86 -4.57 5.22
CA ARG A 73 -8.59 -5.98 4.96
C ARG A 73 -9.84 -6.82 5.24
N PRO A 74 -9.94 -8.06 4.73
CA PRO A 74 -11.03 -8.92 5.11
C PRO A 74 -10.92 -9.29 6.60
N ALA A 75 -12.08 -9.40 7.26
CA ALA A 75 -12.18 -10.00 8.57
C ALA A 75 -12.41 -11.51 8.38
N PRO A 76 -11.49 -12.38 8.81
CA PRO A 76 -11.70 -13.82 8.73
C PRO A 76 -12.82 -14.26 9.68
N PRO A 77 -13.54 -15.34 9.36
CA PRO A 77 -14.62 -15.85 10.21
C PRO A 77 -14.10 -16.48 11.51
N ASP A 78 -12.85 -16.87 11.54
CA ASP A 78 -12.17 -17.39 12.72
C ASP A 78 -11.56 -16.26 13.55
N ALA A 79 -11.51 -16.45 14.87
CA ALA A 79 -10.83 -15.51 15.77
C ALA A 79 -9.29 -15.63 15.72
N ALA A 80 -8.76 -16.54 14.90
CA ALA A 80 -7.33 -16.74 14.76
C ALA A 80 -6.69 -15.54 14.03
N GLY A 81 -5.81 -14.85 14.70
CA GLY A 81 -5.07 -13.74 14.11
C GLY A 81 -4.14 -14.23 12.99
N HIS A 82 -4.43 -13.89 11.74
CA HIS A 82 -3.58 -14.22 10.61
C HIS A 82 -2.27 -13.43 10.64
N LYS A 83 -1.14 -14.12 10.41
CA LYS A 83 0.18 -13.49 10.42
C LYS A 83 0.25 -12.36 9.39
N VAL A 84 -0.31 -12.56 8.19
CA VAL A 84 -0.33 -11.56 7.12
C VAL A 84 -1.04 -10.27 7.53
N HIS A 85 -2.08 -10.35 8.37
CA HIS A 85 -2.78 -9.16 8.86
C HIS A 85 -1.92 -8.33 9.81
N ARG A 86 -1.18 -8.98 10.72
CA ARG A 86 -0.22 -8.29 11.60
C ARG A 86 0.90 -7.62 10.82
N GLU A 87 1.33 -8.25 9.72
CA GLU A 87 2.32 -7.68 8.80
C GLU A 87 1.74 -6.44 8.09
N PHE A 88 0.50 -6.50 7.59
CA PHE A 88 -0.19 -5.34 7.01
C PHE A 88 -0.30 -4.19 8.01
N ASP A 89 -0.75 -4.48 9.24
CA ASP A 89 -0.88 -3.48 10.31
C ASP A 89 0.47 -2.81 10.59
N ALA A 90 1.56 -3.59 10.70
CA ALA A 90 2.90 -3.08 10.96
C ALA A 90 3.46 -2.26 9.78
N ILE A 91 3.26 -2.69 8.55
CA ILE A 91 3.72 -1.99 7.34
C ILE A 91 2.98 -0.65 7.22
N VAL A 92 1.65 -0.65 7.31
CA VAL A 92 0.85 0.59 7.23
C VAL A 92 1.27 1.56 8.33
N ALA A 93 1.39 1.12 9.58
CA ALA A 93 1.83 1.96 10.68
C ALA A 93 3.25 2.53 10.50
N GLY A 94 4.14 1.78 9.82
CA GLY A 94 5.51 2.21 9.52
C GLY A 94 5.57 3.34 8.48
N TYR A 95 4.74 3.30 7.46
CA TYR A 95 4.68 4.33 6.42
C TYR A 95 3.76 5.50 6.78
N GLU A 96 2.66 5.21 7.46
CA GLU A 96 1.60 6.17 7.81
C GLU A 96 1.29 6.11 9.33
N PRO A 97 2.14 6.65 10.18
CA PRO A 97 1.93 6.62 11.63
C PRO A 97 0.55 7.17 12.03
N GLY A 98 -0.17 6.43 12.85
CA GLY A 98 -1.50 6.78 13.32
C GLY A 98 -2.65 6.25 12.45
N LEU A 99 -2.39 5.68 11.26
CA LEU A 99 -3.40 4.96 10.50
C LEU A 99 -3.43 3.47 10.89
N HIS A 100 -4.63 2.91 10.86
CA HIS A 100 -4.89 1.51 11.18
C HIS A 100 -5.58 0.81 10.01
N VAL A 101 -5.32 -0.49 9.85
CA VAL A 101 -6.02 -1.31 8.87
C VAL A 101 -7.33 -1.81 9.47
N VAL A 102 -8.45 -1.43 8.85
CA VAL A 102 -9.79 -1.76 9.34
C VAL A 102 -10.27 -3.08 8.73
N PRO A 103 -10.70 -4.07 9.55
CA PRO A 103 -11.28 -5.30 9.04
C PRO A 103 -12.71 -5.06 8.53
N LEU A 104 -13.02 -5.60 7.35
CA LEU A 104 -14.35 -5.60 6.75
C LEU A 104 -14.96 -7.00 6.83
N LEU A 105 -16.20 -7.10 7.30
CA LEU A 105 -16.92 -8.36 7.48
C LEU A 105 -17.61 -8.80 6.18
N GLY A 106 -17.66 -10.11 5.96
CA GLY A 106 -18.42 -10.74 4.89
C GLY A 106 -18.17 -10.16 3.51
N ASP A 107 -19.23 -9.90 2.77
CA ASP A 107 -19.17 -9.42 1.39
C ASP A 107 -18.71 -7.96 1.25
N ALA A 108 -18.71 -7.20 2.34
CA ALA A 108 -18.32 -5.78 2.29
C ALA A 108 -16.90 -5.57 1.75
N PHE A 109 -15.97 -6.50 2.01
CA PHE A 109 -14.64 -6.45 1.45
C PHE A 109 -14.66 -6.66 -0.07
N TYR A 110 -15.39 -7.68 -0.55
CA TYR A 110 -15.47 -8.01 -1.98
C TYR A 110 -16.13 -6.90 -2.80
N GLU A 111 -17.21 -6.32 -2.30
CA GLU A 111 -17.89 -5.19 -2.95
C GLU A 111 -16.98 -3.98 -3.05
N ARG A 112 -16.19 -3.72 -2.01
CA ARG A 112 -15.22 -2.62 -2.02
C ARG A 112 -14.08 -2.88 -3.02
N VAL A 113 -13.56 -4.11 -3.12
CA VAL A 113 -12.56 -4.47 -4.13
C VAL A 113 -13.11 -4.29 -5.55
N LYS A 114 -14.37 -4.69 -5.81
CA LYS A 114 -15.02 -4.51 -7.13
C LYS A 114 -15.17 -3.05 -7.51
N SER A 115 -15.35 -2.16 -6.54
CA SER A 115 -15.45 -0.70 -6.77
C SER A 115 -14.09 0.00 -6.82
N ALA A 116 -12.99 -0.69 -6.52
CA ALA A 116 -11.66 -0.12 -6.54
C ALA A 116 -11.24 0.32 -7.95
N TYR A 117 -10.45 1.39 -8.04
CA TYR A 117 -9.91 1.91 -9.29
C TYR A 117 -9.08 0.87 -10.05
N ALA A 118 -8.30 0.06 -9.34
CA ALA A 118 -7.51 -1.03 -9.90
C ALA A 118 -7.29 -2.14 -8.87
N ILE A 119 -6.96 -3.34 -9.36
CA ILE A 119 -6.59 -4.50 -8.55
C ILE A 119 -5.19 -4.99 -8.96
N ILE A 120 -4.32 -5.23 -7.97
CA ILE A 120 -3.03 -5.88 -8.13
C ILE A 120 -3.16 -7.32 -7.68
N ALA A 121 -3.11 -8.27 -8.61
CA ALA A 121 -3.12 -9.70 -8.30
C ALA A 121 -1.69 -10.18 -8.03
N THR A 122 -1.45 -10.67 -6.82
CA THR A 122 -0.12 -11.09 -6.34
C THR A 122 0.04 -12.61 -6.29
N GLY A 123 1.26 -13.09 -6.02
CA GLY A 123 1.56 -14.47 -5.68
C GLY A 123 1.37 -14.82 -4.20
N GLU A 124 0.67 -13.99 -3.42
CA GLU A 124 0.39 -14.26 -2.01
C GLU A 124 -0.44 -15.54 -1.85
N ARG A 125 0.06 -16.48 -1.05
CA ARG A 125 -0.57 -17.79 -0.86
C ARG A 125 -1.29 -17.93 0.47
N ARG A 126 -1.07 -17.01 1.40
CA ARG A 126 -1.71 -17.03 2.71
C ARG A 126 -3.17 -16.59 2.58
N LEU A 127 -4.07 -17.30 3.26
CA LEU A 127 -5.49 -16.98 3.28
C LEU A 127 -5.72 -15.57 3.82
N TYR A 128 -6.69 -14.87 3.24
CA TYR A 128 -7.07 -13.49 3.59
C TYR A 128 -5.94 -12.48 3.39
N GLY A 129 -4.94 -12.81 2.56
CA GLY A 129 -3.81 -11.95 2.24
C GLY A 129 -4.16 -10.79 1.30
N ASN A 130 -5.27 -10.12 1.57
CA ASN A 130 -5.83 -9.05 0.75
C ASN A 130 -5.90 -7.73 1.52
N ILE A 131 -5.60 -6.61 0.85
CA ILE A 131 -5.69 -5.27 1.44
C ILE A 131 -6.13 -4.25 0.40
N ILE A 132 -6.93 -3.27 0.82
CA ILE A 132 -7.36 -2.12 0.01
C ILE A 132 -6.74 -0.87 0.61
N LEU A 133 -6.23 0.01 -0.24
CA LEU A 133 -5.64 1.29 0.14
C LEU A 133 -6.41 2.42 -0.53
N ARG A 134 -6.75 3.46 0.24
CA ARG A 134 -7.39 4.68 -0.25
C ARG A 134 -6.35 5.78 -0.41
N LYS A 135 -6.23 6.32 -1.63
CA LYS A 135 -5.30 7.38 -1.98
C LYS A 135 -5.68 8.70 -1.33
N GLY A 136 -4.72 9.28 -0.64
CA GLY A 136 -4.82 10.60 -0.04
C GLY A 136 -4.25 11.71 -0.91
N VAL A 137 -3.94 12.82 -0.25
CA VAL A 137 -3.35 14.03 -0.85
C VAL A 137 -1.99 14.32 -0.24
N ILE A 138 -1.11 14.94 -1.02
CA ILE A 138 0.13 15.54 -0.53
C ILE A 138 -0.15 17.03 -0.37
N HIS A 139 -0.03 17.54 0.85
CA HIS A 139 -0.15 18.98 1.12
C HIS A 139 1.21 19.66 0.92
N GLU A 140 1.19 20.91 0.48
CA GLU A 140 2.43 21.71 0.26
C GLU A 140 3.24 21.89 1.54
N ASP A 141 2.60 21.87 2.72
CA ASP A 141 3.23 22.01 4.03
C ASP A 141 3.90 20.72 4.56
N VAL A 142 3.74 19.59 3.86
CA VAL A 142 4.43 18.34 4.18
C VAL A 142 5.77 18.35 3.44
N GLU A 143 6.86 18.69 4.12
CA GLU A 143 8.22 18.52 3.58
C GLU A 143 8.35 17.12 2.96
N PRO A 144 8.75 16.98 1.69
CA PRO A 144 8.94 15.69 1.04
C PRO A 144 9.87 14.82 1.89
N MET A 145 9.48 13.57 2.14
CA MET A 145 10.33 12.62 2.90
C MET A 145 11.77 12.49 2.35
N LEU A 146 11.96 12.81 1.07
CA LEU A 146 13.28 12.88 0.40
C LEU A 146 14.20 13.94 1.01
N GLU A 147 13.68 15.08 1.45
CA GLU A 147 14.52 16.13 2.08
C GLU A 147 14.92 15.75 3.50
N ARG A 148 14.06 15.02 4.24
CA ARG A 148 14.40 14.49 5.59
C ARG A 148 15.55 13.48 5.52
N SER A 149 15.58 12.62 4.50
CA SER A 149 16.66 11.65 4.31
C SER A 149 17.99 12.33 3.98
N GLN A 150 17.97 13.39 3.16
CA GLN A 150 19.17 14.14 2.79
C GLN A 150 19.73 14.96 3.95
N ARG A 151 18.87 15.58 4.78
CA ARG A 151 19.31 16.32 5.97
C ARG A 151 19.91 15.41 7.05
N ALA A 152 19.36 14.19 7.22
CA ALA A 152 19.92 13.21 8.15
C ALA A 152 21.33 12.75 7.74
N THR A 153 21.58 12.66 6.43
CA THR A 153 22.91 12.27 5.89
C THR A 153 23.93 13.41 6.04
N GLN A 154 23.53 14.68 5.83
CA GLN A 154 24.42 15.84 5.98
C GLN A 154 24.75 16.16 7.45
N SER A 155 23.85 15.87 8.39
CA SER A 155 24.09 16.08 9.82
C SER A 155 25.15 15.12 10.41
N ASN A 156 25.32 13.93 9.79
CA ASN A 156 26.33 12.97 10.24
C ASN A 156 27.75 13.22 9.69
N ASP A 157 27.89 14.06 8.65
CA ASP A 157 29.21 14.35 8.07
C ASP A 157 29.93 15.56 8.73
N ILE A 158 29.21 16.40 9.46
CA ILE A 158 29.81 17.57 10.13
C ILE A 158 30.55 17.18 11.43
N GLY A 159 30.34 15.97 11.94
CA GLY A 159 30.96 15.47 13.18
C GLY A 159 32.35 14.82 13.02
N LYS A 160 32.93 14.77 11.83
CA LYS A 160 34.21 14.05 11.57
C LYS A 160 35.39 14.92 11.14
N ILE A 161 35.29 16.24 11.21
CA ILE A 161 36.43 17.13 10.95
C ILE A 161 36.66 18.00 12.17
N ALA A 162 37.20 17.45 13.22
CA ALA A 162 37.88 18.17 14.29
C ALA A 162 38.70 17.15 15.11
N VAL A 163 39.89 16.80 14.62
CA VAL A 163 41.10 16.53 15.42
C VAL A 163 42.30 16.86 14.55
#